data_2e121f0be7afe18c53e4454e50cb044b
#
_entry.id   2e121f0be7afe18c53e4454e50cb044b
#
_cell.length_a   1.000
_cell.length_b   1.000
_cell.length_c   1.000
_cell.angle_alpha   90.00
_cell.angle_beta   90.00
_cell.angle_gamma   90.00
#
_symmetry.space_group_name_H-M   'P 1'
#
loop_
_entity.id
_entity.type
_entity.pdbx_description
1 polymer ?
#
loop_
_entity_poly.entity_id
_entity_poly.type
_entity_poly.pdbx_seq_one_letter_code
_entity_poly.pdbx_strand_id
1 'polypeptide(L)'
;MIVQPKEWISKPDGSGNGVLKALIKVGEVEFPIPIETHNVFHEDVEINKEQDFELILECAGKPTVYKDEETYNKDTDTTMNFESVIPVGLFSASRNEGFVQTPHIILNGKVVKTYGNSTQFGFDESDILYSLSCLGNEYDAVMHAEFSDNVRIEEGNIVSCVYRVQGWPNQNDYSDK
;
A
#
# COMPACT_ATOMS: atom_id res chain seq x y z
N MET A 1 -1.77 11.69 -0.92
CA MET A 1 -1.33 11.39 -2.32
C MET A 1 -2.45 11.65 -3.30
N ILE A 2 -2.16 12.28 -4.45
CA ILE A 2 -3.19 12.49 -5.48
C ILE A 2 -3.41 11.20 -6.26
N VAL A 3 -4.64 10.71 -6.23
CA VAL A 3 -5.09 9.54 -6.99
C VAL A 3 -6.32 9.92 -7.82
N GLN A 4 -6.54 9.20 -8.91
CA GLN A 4 -7.76 9.35 -9.70
C GLN A 4 -8.58 8.07 -9.60
N PRO A 5 -9.66 8.03 -8.80
CA PRO A 5 -10.60 6.92 -8.75
C PRO A 5 -11.20 6.63 -10.12
N LYS A 6 -11.25 5.38 -10.53
CA LYS A 6 -11.80 4.96 -11.83
C LYS A 6 -13.10 4.20 -11.74
N GLU A 7 -13.13 3.21 -10.87
CA GLU A 7 -14.31 2.38 -10.66
C GLU A 7 -14.23 1.64 -9.33
N TRP A 8 -15.37 1.28 -8.79
CA TRP A 8 -15.43 0.34 -7.68
C TRP A 8 -15.34 -1.08 -8.22
N ILE A 9 -14.27 -1.82 -7.87
CA ILE A 9 -14.15 -3.26 -8.12
C ILE A 9 -15.15 -3.99 -7.22
N SER A 10 -15.23 -3.58 -5.96
CA SER A 10 -16.25 -3.97 -5.00
C SER A 10 -16.78 -2.71 -4.34
N LYS A 11 -18.08 -2.46 -4.47
CA LYS A 11 -18.73 -1.30 -3.83
C LYS A 11 -18.65 -1.41 -2.32
N PRO A 12 -18.54 -0.26 -1.61
CA PRO A 12 -18.55 -0.26 -0.16
C PRO A 12 -19.81 -0.95 0.39
N ASP A 13 -19.59 -1.77 1.41
CA ASP A 13 -20.66 -2.35 2.21
C ASP A 13 -21.23 -1.32 3.21
N GLY A 14 -22.15 -1.76 4.09
CA GLY A 14 -22.72 -0.91 5.12
C GLY A 14 -21.73 -0.37 6.16
N SER A 15 -20.48 -0.89 6.18
CA SER A 15 -19.39 -0.45 7.04
C SER A 15 -18.36 0.41 6.28
N GLY A 16 -18.63 0.73 5.01
CA GLY A 16 -17.71 1.50 4.19
C GLY A 16 -16.48 0.72 3.71
N ASN A 17 -16.53 -0.62 3.74
CA ASN A 17 -15.44 -1.46 3.25
C ASN A 17 -15.68 -1.81 1.77
N GLY A 18 -14.74 -1.43 0.94
CA GLY A 18 -14.82 -1.67 -0.51
C GLY A 18 -13.44 -1.82 -1.15
N VAL A 19 -13.44 -1.98 -2.45
CA VAL A 19 -12.21 -2.01 -3.26
C VAL A 19 -12.36 -1.06 -4.43
N LEU A 20 -11.51 -0.07 -4.46
CA LEU A 20 -11.48 0.98 -5.47
C LEU A 20 -10.31 0.73 -6.43
N LYS A 21 -10.56 0.78 -7.72
CA LYS A 21 -9.50 0.91 -8.73
C LYS A 21 -9.20 2.39 -8.92
N ALA A 22 -7.95 2.77 -8.73
CA ALA A 22 -7.51 4.14 -8.92
C ALA A 22 -6.24 4.20 -9.77
N LEU A 23 -5.97 5.34 -10.40
CA LEU A 23 -4.71 5.64 -11.04
C LEU A 23 -3.88 6.52 -10.12
N ILE A 24 -2.61 6.19 -9.97
CA ILE A 24 -1.59 7.09 -9.45
C ILE A 24 -0.76 7.61 -10.62
N LYS A 25 -0.43 8.88 -10.57
CA LYS A 25 0.39 9.53 -11.61
C LYS A 25 1.80 9.72 -11.09
N VAL A 26 2.77 9.22 -11.84
CA VAL A 26 4.19 9.40 -11.58
C VAL A 26 4.83 10.01 -12.81
N GLY A 27 5.16 11.29 -12.75
CA GLY A 27 5.56 12.04 -13.95
C GLY A 27 4.43 12.04 -14.99
N GLU A 28 4.71 11.51 -16.18
CA GLU A 28 3.73 11.37 -17.27
C GLU A 28 3.10 9.98 -17.34
N VAL A 29 3.48 9.07 -16.46
CA VAL A 29 3.00 7.68 -16.48
C VAL A 29 1.91 7.50 -15.44
N GLU A 30 0.82 6.85 -15.85
CA GLU A 30 -0.29 6.49 -14.97
C GLU A 30 -0.24 5.00 -14.67
N PHE A 31 -0.31 4.66 -13.38
CA PHE A 31 -0.32 3.29 -12.91
C PHE A 31 -1.64 2.96 -12.24
N PRO A 32 -2.34 1.88 -12.67
CA PRO A 32 -3.52 1.42 -11.96
C PRO A 32 -3.11 0.72 -10.67
N ILE A 33 -3.71 1.12 -9.56
CA ILE A 33 -3.58 0.44 -8.27
C ILE A 33 -4.96 0.11 -7.71
N PRO A 34 -5.11 -1.04 -7.07
CA PRO A 34 -6.27 -1.34 -6.26
C PRO A 34 -6.08 -0.75 -4.87
N ILE A 35 -7.12 -0.14 -4.33
CA ILE A 35 -7.13 0.44 -2.98
C ILE A 35 -8.27 -0.22 -2.20
N GLU A 36 -7.95 -0.87 -1.10
CA GLU A 36 -8.93 -1.32 -0.12
C GLU A 36 -9.34 -0.14 0.75
N THR A 37 -10.62 0.13 0.82
CA THR A 37 -11.15 1.26 1.59
C THR A 37 -11.82 0.75 2.86
N HIS A 38 -11.70 1.54 3.93
CA HIS A 38 -12.35 1.31 5.21
C HIS A 38 -13.02 2.59 5.69
N ASN A 39 -14.29 2.50 6.13
CA ASN A 39 -15.10 3.64 6.50
C ASN A 39 -15.21 4.71 5.40
N VAL A 40 -15.17 4.28 4.13
CA VAL A 40 -15.31 5.15 2.96
C VAL A 40 -16.59 4.78 2.24
N PHE A 41 -17.51 5.71 2.11
CA PHE A 41 -18.78 5.48 1.46
C PHE A 41 -18.73 5.91 -0.01
N HIS A 42 -19.72 5.45 -0.78
CA HIS A 42 -19.74 5.68 -2.22
C HIS A 42 -19.74 7.18 -2.58
N GLU A 43 -20.38 8.01 -1.76
CA GLU A 43 -20.45 9.46 -1.90
C GLU A 43 -19.17 10.20 -1.56
N ASP A 44 -18.24 9.58 -0.82
CA ASP A 44 -16.96 10.18 -0.44
C ASP A 44 -15.95 10.15 -1.58
N VAL A 45 -16.23 9.37 -2.64
CA VAL A 45 -15.31 9.14 -3.75
C VAL A 45 -15.90 9.63 -5.06
N GLU A 46 -15.27 10.64 -5.65
CA GLU A 46 -15.65 11.15 -6.97
C GLU A 46 -14.91 10.40 -8.08
N ILE A 47 -15.64 9.53 -8.78
CA ILE A 47 -15.08 8.75 -9.89
C ILE A 47 -14.63 9.66 -11.04
N ASN A 48 -13.44 9.39 -11.58
CA ASN A 48 -12.75 10.13 -12.64
C ASN A 48 -12.30 11.55 -12.26
N LYS A 49 -12.31 11.92 -10.99
CA LYS A 49 -11.69 13.15 -10.51
C LYS A 49 -10.45 12.84 -9.70
N GLU A 50 -9.47 13.72 -9.76
CA GLU A 50 -8.30 13.66 -8.89
C GLU A 50 -8.73 14.02 -7.46
N GLN A 51 -8.33 13.20 -6.50
CA GLN A 51 -8.60 13.40 -5.08
C GLN A 51 -7.33 13.11 -4.28
N ASP A 52 -7.17 13.81 -3.17
CA ASP A 52 -6.09 13.51 -2.23
C ASP A 52 -6.49 12.35 -1.33
N PHE A 53 -5.65 11.32 -1.29
CA PHE A 53 -5.83 10.12 -0.47
C PHE A 53 -4.64 9.94 0.47
N GLU A 54 -4.92 9.49 1.65
CA GLU A 54 -3.95 8.83 2.50
C GLU A 54 -3.88 7.36 2.10
N LEU A 55 -2.67 6.85 1.84
CA LEU A 55 -2.44 5.45 1.47
C LEU A 55 -1.49 4.81 2.46
N ILE A 56 -1.82 3.59 2.82
CA ILE A 56 -0.97 2.73 3.65
C ILE A 56 -0.76 1.39 2.96
N LEU A 57 0.48 0.89 3.00
CA LEU A 57 0.86 -0.41 2.48
C LEU A 57 0.91 -1.41 3.63
N GLU A 58 0.05 -2.41 3.61
CA GLU A 58 0.05 -3.48 4.60
C GLU A 58 0.71 -4.73 4.03
N CYS A 59 1.77 -5.22 4.66
CA CYS A 59 2.42 -6.47 4.23
C CYS A 59 1.41 -7.62 4.25
N ALA A 60 1.21 -8.26 3.11
CA ALA A 60 0.36 -9.45 2.97
C ALA A 60 1.14 -10.76 3.15
N GLY A 61 2.40 -10.66 3.52
CA GLY A 61 3.29 -11.78 3.77
C GLY A 61 4.65 -11.29 4.27
N LYS A 62 5.55 -12.24 4.52
CA LYS A 62 6.90 -11.93 4.98
C LYS A 62 7.67 -11.18 3.89
N PRO A 63 8.19 -9.97 4.17
CA PRO A 63 8.99 -9.22 3.22
C PRO A 63 10.37 -9.87 3.02
N THR A 64 10.94 -9.68 1.84
CA THR A 64 12.36 -9.90 1.58
C THR A 64 13.08 -8.58 1.75
N VAL A 65 14.09 -8.56 2.61
CA VAL A 65 14.87 -7.35 2.92
C VAL A 65 16.28 -7.52 2.40
N TYR A 66 16.71 -6.61 1.54
CA TYR A 66 18.06 -6.53 1.02
C TYR A 66 18.76 -5.37 1.72
N LYS A 67 20.03 -5.59 2.06
CA LYS A 67 20.83 -4.61 2.79
C LYS A 67 20.90 -3.26 2.08
N ASP A 68 21.04 -3.30 0.77
CA ASP A 68 21.18 -2.15 -0.10
C ASP A 68 20.80 -2.50 -1.55
N GLU A 69 20.86 -1.52 -2.43
CA GLU A 69 20.57 -1.65 -3.86
C GLU A 69 21.54 -2.60 -4.57
N GLU A 70 22.80 -2.59 -4.20
CA GLU A 70 23.81 -3.49 -4.79
C GLU A 70 23.47 -4.95 -4.50
N THR A 71 23.12 -5.25 -3.26
CA THR A 71 22.69 -6.59 -2.84
C THR A 71 21.41 -7.01 -3.56
N TYR A 72 20.42 -6.10 -3.67
CA TYR A 72 19.20 -6.36 -4.39
C TYR A 72 19.47 -6.72 -5.86
N ASN A 73 20.23 -5.90 -6.56
CA ASN A 73 20.53 -6.11 -7.97
C ASN A 73 21.29 -7.42 -8.21
N LYS A 74 22.20 -7.78 -7.32
CA LYS A 74 22.98 -9.03 -7.40
C LYS A 74 22.10 -10.26 -7.18
N ASP A 75 21.25 -10.23 -6.17
CA ASP A 75 20.47 -11.39 -5.76
C ASP A 75 19.27 -11.64 -6.68
N THR A 76 18.75 -10.59 -7.31
CA THR A 76 17.61 -10.70 -8.23
C THR A 76 18.00 -10.88 -9.70
N ASP A 77 19.30 -10.78 -10.02
CA ASP A 77 19.82 -10.79 -11.40
C ASP A 77 19.07 -9.79 -12.31
N THR A 78 18.63 -8.70 -11.73
CA THR A 78 17.85 -7.68 -12.42
C THR A 78 18.61 -6.37 -12.46
N THR A 79 18.73 -5.82 -13.66
CA THR A 79 19.01 -4.39 -13.88
C THR A 79 17.73 -3.57 -13.75
N MET A 80 16.67 -4.15 -13.22
CA MET A 80 15.37 -3.48 -13.09
C MET A 80 15.44 -2.42 -12.00
N ASN A 81 14.88 -1.30 -12.32
CA ASN A 81 14.58 -0.27 -11.34
C ASN A 81 13.77 -0.91 -10.19
N PHE A 82 14.34 -0.95 -8.99
CA PHE A 82 13.68 -1.49 -7.79
C PHE A 82 12.37 -0.77 -7.45
N GLU A 83 12.10 0.35 -8.09
CA GLU A 83 10.88 1.15 -7.97
C GLU A 83 9.73 0.66 -8.88
N SER A 84 9.62 -0.63 -9.16
CA SER A 84 8.53 -1.15 -9.98
C SER A 84 7.34 -1.62 -9.15
N VAL A 85 6.15 -1.12 -9.47
CA VAL A 85 4.87 -1.63 -8.94
C VAL A 85 4.32 -2.64 -9.95
N ILE A 86 4.15 -3.88 -9.51
CA ILE A 86 3.57 -4.94 -10.33
C ILE A 86 2.24 -5.35 -9.71
N PRO A 87 1.10 -5.16 -10.39
CA PRO A 87 -0.16 -5.71 -9.93
C PRO A 87 -0.09 -7.24 -9.90
N VAL A 88 -0.29 -7.83 -8.74
CA VAL A 88 -0.23 -9.30 -8.55
C VAL A 88 -1.58 -9.97 -8.83
N GLY A 89 -2.64 -9.21 -8.85
CA GLY A 89 -3.99 -9.73 -9.02
C GLY A 89 -4.78 -9.79 -7.72
N LEU A 90 -5.90 -10.47 -7.78
CA LEU A 90 -6.81 -10.60 -6.65
C LEU A 90 -6.56 -11.92 -5.94
N PHE A 91 -6.21 -11.86 -4.66
CA PHE A 91 -6.12 -13.04 -3.81
C PHE A 91 -7.43 -13.25 -3.06
N SER A 92 -7.85 -14.51 -2.94
CA SER A 92 -8.98 -14.87 -2.09
C SER A 92 -8.50 -14.96 -0.64
N ALA A 93 -8.98 -14.10 0.22
CA ALA A 93 -8.84 -14.26 1.65
C ALA A 93 -10.09 -14.92 2.22
N SER A 94 -9.93 -16.02 2.94
CA SER A 94 -11.02 -16.62 3.70
C SER A 94 -11.28 -15.77 4.94
N ARG A 95 -12.37 -15.03 4.94
CA ARG A 95 -12.99 -14.55 6.19
C ARG A 95 -14.20 -15.46 6.47
N ASN A 96 -14.63 -15.57 7.73
CA ASN A 96 -15.63 -16.51 8.22
C ASN A 96 -16.98 -16.59 7.46
N GLU A 97 -17.21 -15.80 6.44
CA GLU A 97 -18.43 -15.74 5.65
C GLU A 97 -18.22 -15.68 4.13
N GLY A 98 -17.10 -16.20 3.62
CA GLY A 98 -16.86 -16.28 2.17
C GLY A 98 -15.48 -15.80 1.74
N PHE A 99 -15.17 -16.01 0.47
CA PHE A 99 -13.94 -15.55 -0.13
C PHE A 99 -14.07 -14.07 -0.51
N VAL A 100 -13.32 -13.20 0.16
CA VAL A 100 -13.14 -11.82 -0.26
C VAL A 100 -11.90 -11.75 -1.14
N GLN A 101 -12.06 -11.31 -2.37
CA GLN A 101 -10.93 -11.01 -3.25
C GLN A 101 -10.34 -9.67 -2.82
N THR A 102 -9.15 -9.70 -2.24
CA THR A 102 -8.40 -8.49 -1.91
C THR A 102 -7.30 -8.27 -2.92
N PRO A 103 -7.23 -7.08 -3.52
CA PRO A 103 -6.19 -6.76 -4.48
C PRO A 103 -4.85 -6.59 -3.78
N HIS A 104 -3.81 -7.12 -4.40
CA HIS A 104 -2.44 -7.03 -3.91
C HIS A 104 -1.53 -6.46 -4.99
N ILE A 105 -0.48 -5.78 -4.56
CA ILE A 105 0.61 -5.33 -5.42
C ILE A 105 1.93 -5.89 -4.90
N ILE A 106 2.87 -6.18 -5.79
CA ILE A 106 4.28 -6.35 -5.43
C ILE A 106 4.92 -4.98 -5.56
N LEU A 107 5.59 -4.57 -4.50
CA LEU A 107 6.32 -3.31 -4.50
C LEU A 107 7.72 -3.54 -3.97
N ASN A 108 8.69 -2.97 -4.68
CA ASN A 108 10.08 -2.90 -4.25
C ASN A 108 10.37 -1.44 -3.94
N GLY A 109 10.75 -1.14 -2.72
CA GLY A 109 10.99 0.22 -2.28
C GLY A 109 12.19 0.35 -1.37
N LYS A 110 12.79 1.55 -1.33
CA LYS A 110 13.86 1.87 -0.42
C LYS A 110 13.28 2.42 0.87
N VAL A 111 13.69 1.86 1.99
CA VAL A 111 13.32 2.35 3.32
C VAL A 111 14.00 3.70 3.56
N VAL A 112 13.20 4.74 3.73
CA VAL A 112 13.68 6.10 4.01
C VAL A 112 13.56 6.46 5.48
N LYS A 113 12.68 5.76 6.22
CA LYS A 113 12.48 5.98 7.64
C LYS A 113 11.87 4.75 8.31
N THR A 114 12.24 4.53 9.56
CA THR A 114 11.60 3.56 10.45
C THR A 114 11.02 4.27 11.67
N TYR A 115 9.80 3.93 12.04
CA TYR A 115 9.10 4.56 13.17
C TYR A 115 9.14 3.70 14.44
N GLY A 116 9.71 2.49 14.33
CA GLY A 116 9.61 1.50 15.41
C GLY A 116 8.19 0.98 15.57
N ASN A 117 7.88 0.53 16.77
CA ASN A 117 6.54 0.07 17.10
C ASN A 117 5.62 1.28 17.28
N SER A 118 4.55 1.38 16.51
CA SER A 118 3.67 2.54 16.56
C SER A 118 2.19 2.13 16.55
N THR A 119 1.47 2.62 17.56
CA THR A 119 0.00 2.57 17.62
C THR A 119 -0.65 3.73 16.87
N GLN A 120 0.14 4.58 16.20
CA GLN A 120 -0.29 5.86 15.66
C GLN A 120 -1.40 5.74 14.59
N PHE A 121 -1.50 4.57 13.93
CA PHE A 121 -2.53 4.28 12.92
C PHE A 121 -3.49 3.16 13.34
N GLY A 122 -3.57 2.84 14.63
CA GLY A 122 -4.43 1.77 15.13
C GLY A 122 -3.89 0.35 14.93
N PHE A 123 -2.60 0.21 14.57
CA PHE A 123 -1.90 -1.06 14.52
C PHE A 123 -1.41 -1.50 15.90
N ASP A 124 -1.12 -2.79 16.06
CA ASP A 124 -0.62 -3.34 17.31
C ASP A 124 0.79 -2.81 17.65
N GLU A 125 1.11 -2.72 18.94
CA GLU A 125 2.42 -2.27 19.40
C GLU A 125 3.59 -3.11 18.90
N SER A 126 3.32 -4.35 18.48
CA SER A 126 4.30 -5.28 17.92
C SER A 126 4.51 -5.13 16.41
N ASP A 127 3.66 -4.36 15.73
CA ASP A 127 3.79 -4.10 14.31
C ASP A 127 4.92 -3.12 14.03
N ILE A 128 5.62 -3.31 12.93
CA ILE A 128 6.73 -2.44 12.50
C ILE A 128 6.23 -1.50 11.42
N LEU A 129 6.28 -0.21 11.72
CA LEU A 129 5.93 0.86 10.79
C LEU A 129 7.20 1.47 10.17
N TYR A 130 7.19 1.64 8.86
CA TYR A 130 8.29 2.22 8.10
C TYR A 130 7.78 2.97 6.87
N SER A 131 8.61 3.86 6.33
CA SER A 131 8.29 4.59 5.10
C SER A 131 9.18 4.12 3.95
N LEU A 132 8.56 3.88 2.79
CA LEU A 132 9.21 3.43 1.57
C LEU A 132 9.19 4.55 0.53
N SER A 133 10.34 4.81 -0.08
CA SER A 133 10.40 5.56 -1.33
C SER A 133 10.22 4.61 -2.52
N CYS A 134 9.22 4.88 -3.32
CA CYS A 134 8.93 4.11 -4.53
C CYS A 134 8.20 5.00 -5.55
N LEU A 135 8.58 4.89 -6.82
CA LEU A 135 7.97 5.64 -7.92
C LEU A 135 7.95 7.17 -7.68
N GLY A 136 8.98 7.70 -7.01
CA GLY A 136 9.10 9.13 -6.71
C GLY A 136 8.17 9.63 -5.61
N ASN A 137 7.47 8.74 -4.91
CA ASN A 137 6.61 9.02 -3.77
C ASN A 137 7.09 8.27 -2.53
N GLU A 138 6.66 8.74 -1.37
CA GLU A 138 6.84 8.05 -0.10
C GLU A 138 5.51 7.45 0.33
N TYR A 139 5.58 6.21 0.82
CA TYR A 139 4.44 5.45 1.32
C TYR A 139 4.74 4.96 2.71
N ASP A 140 3.80 5.13 3.61
CA ASP A 140 3.86 4.44 4.89
C ASP A 140 3.47 2.98 4.70
N ALA A 141 4.26 2.10 5.33
CA ALA A 141 4.08 0.67 5.25
C ALA A 141 4.09 0.05 6.64
N VAL A 142 3.29 -0.99 6.83
CA VAL A 142 3.23 -1.75 8.07
C VAL A 142 3.53 -3.22 7.82
N MET A 143 4.36 -3.80 8.66
CA MET A 143 4.61 -5.23 8.74
C MET A 143 4.08 -5.75 10.07
N HIS A 144 3.09 -6.64 10.02
CA HIS A 144 2.54 -7.26 11.20
C HIS A 144 3.53 -8.17 11.91
N ALA A 145 3.39 -8.27 13.23
CA ALA A 145 4.27 -9.05 14.10
C ALA A 145 4.45 -10.51 13.64
N GLU A 146 3.41 -11.11 13.08
CA GLU A 146 3.45 -12.49 12.56
C GLU A 146 4.48 -12.70 11.44
N PHE A 147 4.86 -11.63 10.72
CA PHE A 147 5.87 -11.68 9.66
C PHE A 147 7.25 -11.20 10.12
N SER A 148 7.37 -10.72 11.37
CA SER A 148 8.57 -10.05 11.85
C SER A 148 9.69 -11.00 12.30
N ASP A 149 9.41 -12.31 12.45
CA ASP A 149 10.41 -13.28 12.89
C ASP A 149 11.65 -13.29 11.99
N ASN A 150 12.80 -12.86 12.57
CA ASN A 150 14.09 -12.71 11.89
C ASN A 150 14.09 -11.71 10.72
N VAL A 151 13.12 -10.79 10.66
CA VAL A 151 13.12 -9.68 9.73
C VAL A 151 13.51 -8.42 10.47
N ARG A 152 14.53 -7.73 9.97
CA ARG A 152 14.95 -6.42 10.46
C ARG A 152 14.90 -5.44 9.31
N ILE A 153 14.14 -4.38 9.50
CA ILE A 153 13.99 -3.30 8.53
C ILE A 153 14.72 -2.08 9.06
N GLU A 154 15.67 -1.58 8.28
CA GLU A 154 16.50 -0.41 8.61
C GLU A 154 16.47 0.60 7.46
N GLU A 155 16.73 1.86 7.77
CA GLU A 155 16.87 2.91 6.75
C GLU A 155 17.96 2.54 5.75
N GLY A 156 17.69 2.73 4.47
CA GLY A 156 18.56 2.37 3.36
C GLY A 156 18.35 0.95 2.81
N ASN A 157 17.66 0.06 3.54
CA ASN A 157 17.32 -1.25 3.00
C ASN A 157 16.40 -1.15 1.78
N ILE A 158 16.47 -2.14 0.89
CA ILE A 158 15.45 -2.37 -0.13
C ILE A 158 14.52 -3.45 0.39
N VAL A 159 13.24 -3.15 0.41
CA VAL A 159 12.20 -4.10 0.83
C VAL A 159 11.37 -4.50 -0.38
N SER A 160 11.27 -5.80 -0.62
CA SER A 160 10.39 -6.40 -1.61
C SER A 160 9.29 -7.17 -0.89
N CYS A 161 8.06 -6.78 -1.12
CA CYS A 161 6.92 -7.43 -0.47
C CYS A 161 5.66 -7.39 -1.34
N VAL A 162 4.77 -8.31 -1.06
CA VAL A 162 3.38 -8.24 -1.52
C VAL A 162 2.61 -7.40 -0.51
N TYR A 163 1.97 -6.34 -0.97
CA TYR A 163 1.21 -5.42 -0.12
C TYR A 163 -0.27 -5.41 -0.51
N ARG A 164 -1.10 -5.28 0.50
CA ARG A 164 -2.44 -4.73 0.36
C ARG A 164 -2.33 -3.21 0.42
N VAL A 165 -3.00 -2.52 -0.46
CA VAL A 165 -3.05 -1.05 -0.42
C VAL A 165 -4.35 -0.63 0.23
N GLN A 166 -4.25 -0.02 1.39
CA GLN A 166 -5.38 0.59 2.07
C GLN A 166 -5.37 2.10 1.82
N GLY A 167 -6.53 2.71 1.75
CA GLY A 167 -6.58 4.14 1.57
C GLY A 167 -7.96 4.75 1.77
N TRP A 168 -7.96 6.03 2.07
CA TRP A 168 -9.15 6.85 2.27
C TRP A 168 -8.92 8.28 1.79
N PRO A 169 -9.99 8.98 1.34
CA PRO A 169 -9.88 10.37 0.95
C PRO A 169 -9.50 11.23 2.16
N ASN A 170 -8.56 12.15 1.96
CA ASN A 170 -8.28 13.15 2.98
C ASN A 170 -9.49 14.06 3.18
N GLN A 171 -10.03 14.08 4.40
CA GLN A 171 -11.26 14.84 4.74
C GLN A 171 -11.03 16.36 4.81
N ASN A 172 -9.84 16.86 4.51
CA ASN A 172 -9.53 18.29 4.63
C ASN A 172 -10.23 19.18 3.59
N ASP A 173 -10.86 18.60 2.57
CA ASP A 173 -11.60 19.35 1.54
C ASP A 173 -13.08 19.63 1.86
N TYR A 174 -13.60 19.14 2.99
CA TYR A 174 -15.01 19.32 3.37
C TYR A 174 -15.29 20.50 4.30
N SER A 175 -14.27 21.35 4.62
CA SER A 175 -14.45 22.44 5.58
C SER A 175 -15.02 23.75 4.97
N ASP A 176 -15.32 23.80 3.66
CA ASP A 176 -15.84 24.98 2.98
C ASP A 176 -17.08 24.68 2.10
N LYS A 177 -18.14 24.07 2.70
CA LYS A 177 -19.49 24.15 2.10
C LYS A 177 -20.54 24.48 3.12
#